data_a566b8cbeac699814382175807da2349
#
_entry.id   a566b8cbeac699814382175807da2349
#
_cell.length_a   1.000
_cell.length_b   1.000
_cell.length_c   1.000
_cell.angle_alpha   90.00
_cell.angle_beta   90.00
_cell.angle_gamma   90.00
#
_symmetry.space_group_name_H-M   'P 1'
#
loop_
_entity.id
_entity.type
_entity.pdbx_description
1 polymer ?
#
loop_
_entity_poly.entity_id
_entity_poly.type
_entity_poly.pdbx_seq_one_letter_code
_entity_poly.pdbx_strand_id
1 'polypeptide(L)'
;MKTTILSEYGFHEALLGMGLSHGKTSGITSLWDIRDDASLKERALKLAGLGKGHDKFLRMIVVTLDITAPLYWWKQFDTYKVGTVAQSESTMHTLMKKPLTPEMFEGGDRKSVV
;
A
#
# COMPACT_ATOMS: atom_id res chain seq x y z
N MET A 1 -11.76 -7.43 11.80
CA MET A 1 -11.05 -6.70 10.73
C MET A 1 -10.21 -7.66 9.92
N LYS A 2 -10.24 -7.52 8.62
CA LYS A 2 -9.48 -8.38 7.70
C LYS A 2 -8.79 -7.51 6.66
N THR A 3 -7.51 -7.76 6.42
CA THR A 3 -6.73 -7.03 5.43
C THR A 3 -5.96 -8.01 4.54
N THR A 4 -6.06 -7.80 3.23
CA THR A 4 -5.34 -8.60 2.23
C THR A 4 -4.60 -7.66 1.29
N ILE A 5 -3.32 -7.92 1.04
CA ILE A 5 -2.55 -7.19 0.05
C ILE A 5 -2.85 -7.80 -1.32
N LEU A 6 -3.46 -7.01 -2.22
CA LEU A 6 -3.80 -7.45 -3.57
C LEU A 6 -2.64 -7.27 -4.54
N SER A 7 -1.93 -6.18 -4.45
CA SER A 7 -0.80 -5.89 -5.34
C SER A 7 0.13 -4.85 -4.74
N GLU A 8 1.34 -4.83 -5.24
CA GLU A 8 2.37 -3.86 -4.91
C GLU A 8 3.10 -3.48 -6.19
N TYR A 9 3.32 -2.19 -6.40
CA TYR A 9 4.02 -1.66 -7.57
C TYR A 9 5.09 -0.67 -7.15
N GLY A 10 6.18 -0.66 -7.90
CA GLY A 10 7.21 0.37 -7.76
C GLY A 10 8.29 0.08 -6.73
N PHE A 11 8.32 -1.10 -6.12
CA PHE A 11 9.33 -1.43 -5.10
C PHE A 11 10.75 -1.39 -5.66
N HIS A 12 10.99 -2.04 -6.79
CA HIS A 12 12.31 -2.08 -7.41
C HIS A 12 12.73 -0.71 -7.95
N GLU A 13 11.77 0.02 -8.53
CA GLU A 13 11.98 1.39 -9.00
C GLU A 13 12.32 2.33 -7.85
N ALA A 14 11.68 2.14 -6.69
CA ALA A 14 11.99 2.91 -5.49
C ALA A 14 13.41 2.63 -4.99
N LEU A 15 13.84 1.37 -5.01
CA LEU A 15 15.21 1.00 -4.66
C LEU A 15 16.23 1.62 -5.63
N LEU A 16 15.93 1.63 -6.92
CA LEU A 16 16.78 2.27 -7.93
C LEU A 16 16.92 3.77 -7.63
N GLY A 17 15.79 4.45 -7.41
CA GLY A 17 15.80 5.89 -7.10
C GLY A 17 16.59 6.21 -5.83
N MET A 18 16.43 5.41 -4.80
CA MET A 18 17.21 5.54 -3.57
C MET A 18 18.70 5.34 -3.84
N GLY A 19 19.05 4.30 -4.61
CA GLY A 19 20.42 3.99 -4.95
C GLY A 19 21.12 5.07 -5.76
N LEU A 20 20.39 5.76 -6.64
CA LEU A 20 20.92 6.90 -7.41
C LEU A 20 21.47 8.00 -6.49
N SER A 21 20.73 8.33 -5.44
CA SER A 21 21.17 9.38 -4.51
C SER A 21 22.37 8.97 -3.65
N HIS A 22 22.68 7.69 -3.59
CA HIS A 22 23.86 7.17 -2.86
C HIS A 22 24.97 6.65 -3.76
N GLY A 23 24.85 6.83 -5.08
CA GLY A 23 25.85 6.36 -6.03
C GLY A 23 25.96 4.83 -6.14
N LYS A 24 24.89 4.11 -5.76
CA LYS A 24 24.88 2.64 -5.70
C LYS A 24 24.33 1.95 -6.95
N THR A 25 24.06 2.70 -7.99
CA THR A 25 23.44 2.14 -9.21
C THR A 25 24.41 1.97 -10.38
N SER A 26 25.70 2.16 -10.15
CA SER A 26 26.74 1.91 -11.14
C SER A 26 26.70 0.45 -11.60
N GLY A 27 26.56 0.23 -12.91
CA GLY A 27 26.46 -1.10 -13.48
C GLY A 27 25.08 -1.73 -13.47
N ILE A 28 24.05 -1.06 -12.91
CA ILE A 28 22.67 -1.55 -12.98
C ILE A 28 22.08 -1.21 -14.35
N THR A 29 21.68 -2.25 -15.10
CA THR A 29 21.13 -2.10 -16.44
C THR A 29 19.66 -2.51 -16.54
N SER A 30 19.10 -3.16 -15.51
CA SER A 30 17.72 -3.61 -15.48
C SER A 30 17.21 -3.73 -14.06
N LEU A 31 15.88 -3.86 -13.90
CA LEU A 31 15.24 -4.09 -12.59
C LEU A 31 15.61 -5.44 -11.98
N TRP A 32 16.06 -6.41 -12.79
CA TRP A 32 16.53 -7.70 -12.28
C TRP A 32 17.80 -7.55 -11.44
N ASP A 33 18.70 -6.66 -11.85
CA ASP A 33 19.94 -6.37 -11.09
C ASP A 33 19.61 -5.81 -9.70
N ILE A 34 18.55 -4.98 -9.62
CA ILE A 34 18.07 -4.40 -8.35
C ILE A 34 17.47 -5.46 -7.46
N ARG A 35 16.66 -6.35 -8.03
CA ARG A 35 16.01 -7.43 -7.30
C ARG A 35 16.99 -8.28 -6.51
N ASP A 36 18.15 -8.54 -7.10
CA ASP A 36 19.18 -9.40 -6.52
C ASP A 36 20.23 -8.62 -5.71
N ASP A 37 20.11 -7.30 -5.63
CA ASP A 37 21.06 -6.45 -4.90
C ASP A 37 20.72 -6.36 -3.41
N ALA A 38 21.39 -7.19 -2.61
CA ALA A 38 21.20 -7.22 -1.16
C ALA A 38 21.62 -5.92 -0.47
N SER A 39 22.62 -5.20 -1.02
CA SER A 39 23.10 -3.95 -0.42
C SER A 39 22.09 -2.81 -0.53
N LEU A 40 21.33 -2.74 -1.63
CA LEU A 40 20.25 -1.78 -1.78
C LEU A 40 19.10 -2.07 -0.81
N LYS A 41 18.74 -3.34 -0.65
CA LYS A 41 17.69 -3.75 0.29
C LYS A 41 18.08 -3.43 1.74
N GLU A 42 19.31 -3.70 2.12
CA GLU A 42 19.82 -3.39 3.45
C GLU A 42 19.79 -1.89 3.73
N ARG A 43 20.20 -1.07 2.77
CA ARG A 43 20.13 0.39 2.90
C ARG A 43 18.70 0.88 3.00
N ALA A 44 17.80 0.31 2.21
CA ALA A 44 16.38 0.66 2.29
C ALA A 44 15.80 0.41 3.69
N LEU A 45 16.12 -0.72 4.29
CA LEU A 45 15.69 -1.04 5.65
C LEU A 45 16.23 -0.04 6.68
N LYS A 46 17.46 0.41 6.52
CA LYS A 46 18.07 1.42 7.40
C LYS A 46 17.40 2.78 7.26
N LEU A 47 17.01 3.17 6.04
CA LEU A 47 16.43 4.48 5.78
C LEU A 47 14.94 4.58 6.04
N ALA A 48 14.21 3.46 5.96
CA ALA A 48 12.75 3.43 5.99
C ALA A 48 12.13 4.05 7.25
N GLY A 49 12.82 4.02 8.38
CA GLY A 49 12.30 4.57 9.64
C GLY A 49 12.87 5.91 10.06
N LEU A 50 13.75 6.51 9.27
CA LEU A 50 14.47 7.72 9.70
C LEU A 50 13.67 9.02 9.53
N GLY A 51 12.70 9.05 8.61
CA GLY A 51 11.96 10.29 8.32
C GLY A 51 12.84 11.41 7.76
N LYS A 52 12.38 12.66 7.80
CA LYS A 52 13.12 13.85 7.35
C LYS A 52 13.62 13.75 5.90
N GLY A 53 12.86 13.07 5.02
CA GLY A 53 13.24 12.87 3.62
C GLY A 53 14.17 11.71 3.35
N HIS A 54 14.73 11.04 4.35
CA HIS A 54 15.55 9.86 4.17
C HIS A 54 14.76 8.66 3.66
N ASP A 55 13.47 8.62 3.97
CA ASP A 55 12.53 7.57 3.59
C ASP A 55 11.65 7.93 2.40
N LYS A 56 11.98 8.99 1.65
CA LYS A 56 11.15 9.46 0.53
C LYS A 56 10.94 8.42 -0.58
N PHE A 57 11.87 7.47 -0.72
CA PHE A 57 11.74 6.40 -1.71
C PHE A 57 10.49 5.55 -1.48
N LEU A 58 9.98 5.47 -0.25
CA LEU A 58 8.75 4.74 0.07
C LEU A 58 7.52 5.32 -0.65
N ARG A 59 7.55 6.61 -0.98
CA ARG A 59 6.43 7.26 -1.70
C ARG A 59 6.32 6.82 -3.15
N MET A 60 7.32 6.14 -3.68
CA MET A 60 7.29 5.58 -5.04
C MET A 60 6.59 4.21 -5.07
N ILE A 61 6.29 3.64 -3.93
CA ILE A 61 5.66 2.34 -3.81
C ILE A 61 4.17 2.52 -3.68
N VAL A 62 3.41 1.80 -4.54
CA VAL A 62 1.95 1.79 -4.50
C VAL A 62 1.48 0.41 -4.05
N VAL A 63 0.67 0.36 -3.02
CA VAL A 63 0.13 -0.89 -2.47
C VAL A 63 -1.39 -0.85 -2.55
N THR A 64 -1.98 -1.89 -3.11
CA THR A 64 -3.43 -2.06 -3.17
C THR A 64 -3.87 -3.07 -2.12
N LEU A 65 -4.79 -2.66 -1.27
CA LEU A 65 -5.28 -3.46 -0.16
C LEU A 65 -6.79 -3.71 -0.30
N ASP A 66 -7.22 -4.88 0.11
CA ASP A 66 -8.63 -5.19 0.35
C ASP A 66 -8.84 -5.24 1.87
N ILE A 67 -9.67 -4.35 2.39
CA ILE A 67 -9.87 -4.19 3.82
C ILE A 67 -11.35 -4.35 4.16
N THR A 68 -11.63 -5.22 5.13
CA THR A 68 -12.95 -5.33 5.77
C THR A 68 -12.82 -4.85 7.21
N ALA A 69 -13.52 -3.79 7.55
CA ALA A 69 -13.41 -3.16 8.87
C ALA A 69 -14.75 -2.56 9.32
N PRO A 70 -14.95 -2.38 10.63
CA PRO A 70 -16.14 -1.72 11.15
C PRO A 70 -16.28 -0.27 10.67
N LEU A 71 -17.49 0.25 10.66
CA LEU A 71 -17.77 1.61 10.19
C LEU A 71 -16.96 2.67 10.96
N TYR A 72 -16.82 2.53 12.27
CA TYR A 72 -16.05 3.48 13.06
C TYR A 72 -14.57 3.56 12.65
N TRP A 73 -14.00 2.42 12.21
CA TRP A 73 -12.64 2.38 11.70
C TRP A 73 -12.52 3.17 10.39
N TRP A 74 -13.51 3.02 9.50
CA TRP A 74 -13.52 3.74 8.22
C TRP A 74 -13.69 5.25 8.42
N LYS A 75 -14.48 5.67 9.41
CA LYS A 75 -14.62 7.09 9.73
C LYS A 75 -13.27 7.71 10.10
N GLN A 76 -12.48 7.00 10.85
CA GLN A 76 -11.12 7.43 11.19
C GLN A 76 -10.20 7.39 9.97
N PHE A 77 -10.21 6.29 9.24
CA PHE A 77 -9.34 6.09 8.07
C PHE A 77 -9.63 7.11 6.96
N ASP A 78 -10.88 7.46 6.72
CA ASP A 78 -11.27 8.41 5.68
C ASP A 78 -10.71 9.83 5.92
N THR A 79 -10.15 10.11 7.08
CA THR A 79 -9.43 11.35 7.35
C THR A 79 -8.02 11.37 6.74
N TYR A 80 -7.45 10.22 6.40
CA TYR A 80 -6.14 10.08 5.77
C TYR A 80 -6.29 10.15 4.24
N LYS A 81 -6.26 11.36 3.70
CA LYS A 81 -6.55 11.58 2.27
C LYS A 81 -5.33 11.69 1.38
N VAL A 82 -4.18 12.03 1.95
CA VAL A 82 -2.96 12.23 1.17
C VAL A 82 -2.38 10.89 0.72
N GLY A 83 -2.28 10.73 -0.61
CA GLY A 83 -1.72 9.50 -1.18
C GLY A 83 -2.61 8.27 -1.05
N THR A 84 -3.88 8.44 -0.68
CA THR A 84 -4.80 7.33 -0.45
C THR A 84 -6.06 7.51 -1.27
N VAL A 85 -6.45 6.45 -1.99
CA VAL A 85 -7.73 6.40 -2.73
C VAL A 85 -8.47 5.14 -2.31
N ALA A 86 -9.75 5.26 -2.00
CA ALA A 86 -10.58 4.14 -1.56
C ALA A 86 -11.84 4.01 -2.42
N GLN A 87 -12.19 2.75 -2.73
CA GLN A 87 -13.46 2.41 -3.35
C GLN A 87 -14.18 1.43 -2.44
N SER A 88 -15.41 1.73 -2.09
CA SER A 88 -16.20 0.90 -1.19
C SER A 88 -17.26 0.11 -1.94
N GLU A 89 -17.63 -1.03 -1.36
CA GLU A 89 -18.80 -1.77 -1.80
C GLU A 89 -20.04 -0.90 -1.58
N SER A 90 -20.85 -0.73 -2.65
CA SER A 90 -22.06 0.07 -2.57
C SER A 90 -23.17 -0.71 -1.87
N THR A 91 -23.66 -0.20 -0.75
CA THR A 91 -24.79 -0.80 -0.03
C THR A 91 -26.08 -0.77 -0.88
N MET A 92 -26.26 0.27 -1.71
CA MET A 92 -27.41 0.33 -2.61
C MET A 92 -27.43 -0.82 -3.62
N HIS A 93 -26.29 -1.20 -4.14
CA HIS A 93 -26.20 -2.27 -5.12
C HIS A 93 -26.15 -3.66 -4.47
N THR A 94 -25.50 -3.80 -3.33
CA THR A 94 -25.31 -5.10 -2.67
C THR A 94 -26.52 -5.56 -1.86
N LEU A 95 -27.18 -4.66 -1.14
CA LEU A 95 -28.36 -4.99 -0.36
C LEU A 95 -29.55 -5.38 -1.24
N MET A 96 -29.65 -4.83 -2.43
CA MET A 96 -30.71 -5.15 -3.39
C MET A 96 -30.53 -6.52 -4.05
N LYS A 97 -29.29 -7.07 -4.05
CA LYS A 97 -28.93 -8.31 -4.73
C LYS A 97 -28.76 -9.49 -3.81
N LYS A 98 -28.63 -9.28 -2.51
CA LYS A 98 -28.38 -10.33 -1.51
C LYS A 98 -29.44 -10.32 -0.44
N PRO A 99 -29.82 -11.52 0.10
CA PRO A 99 -30.69 -11.55 1.27
C PRO A 99 -30.04 -10.84 2.44
N LEU A 100 -30.84 -10.13 3.20
CA LEU A 100 -30.36 -9.49 4.44
C LEU A 100 -30.04 -10.58 5.47
N THR A 101 -28.81 -10.54 5.97
CA THR A 101 -28.34 -11.43 7.03
C THR A 101 -27.76 -10.60 8.18
N PRO A 102 -27.75 -11.12 9.43
CA PRO A 102 -27.11 -10.40 10.54
C PRO A 102 -25.66 -10.03 10.29
N GLU A 103 -24.95 -10.83 9.54
CA GLU A 103 -23.56 -10.61 9.17
C GLU A 103 -23.35 -9.33 8.36
N MET A 104 -24.34 -8.90 7.58
CA MET A 104 -24.26 -7.65 6.82
C MET A 104 -24.21 -6.43 7.73
N PHE A 105 -24.73 -6.54 8.93
CA PHE A 105 -24.73 -5.48 9.93
C PHE A 105 -23.53 -5.55 10.87
N GLU A 106 -22.99 -6.74 11.08
CA GLU A 106 -21.89 -7.00 12.01
C GLU A 106 -20.51 -7.03 11.32
N GLY A 107 -20.47 -7.43 10.03
CA GLY A 107 -19.23 -7.66 9.28
C GLY A 107 -18.45 -6.42 8.90
N GLY A 108 -19.05 -5.23 9.04
CA GLY A 108 -18.41 -3.98 8.65
C GLY A 108 -18.36 -3.75 7.14
N ASP A 109 -17.72 -2.67 6.74
CA ASP A 109 -17.55 -2.27 5.34
C ASP A 109 -16.28 -2.86 4.74
N ARG A 110 -16.39 -3.31 3.50
CA ARG A 110 -15.26 -3.76 2.69
C ARG A 110 -14.88 -2.66 1.72
N LYS A 111 -13.61 -2.31 1.68
CA LYS A 111 -13.08 -1.30 0.76
C LYS A 111 -11.76 -1.77 0.14
N SER A 112 -11.60 -1.45 -1.13
CA SER A 112 -10.30 -1.52 -1.80
C SER A 112 -9.59 -0.18 -1.63
N VAL A 113 -8.36 -0.20 -1.17
CA VAL A 113 -7.59 1.00 -0.84
C VAL A 113 -6.26 0.96 -1.58
N VAL A 114 -5.89 2.08 -2.13
CA VAL A 114 -4.61 2.29 -2.79
C VAL A 114 -3.82 3.37 -2.09
#